data_fb9f28c47dbfedde12663df23026127f
#
_entry.id   fb9f28c47dbfedde12663df23026127f
#
_cell.length_a   1.000
_cell.length_b   1.000
_cell.length_c   1.000
_cell.angle_alpha   90.00
_cell.angle_beta   90.00
_cell.angle_gamma   90.00
#
_symmetry.space_group_name_H-M   'P 1'
#
loop_
_entity.id
_entity.type
_entity.pdbx_description
1 polymer ?
#
loop_
_entity_poly.entity_id
_entity_poly.type
_entity_poly.pdbx_seq_one_letter_code
_entity_poly.pdbx_strand_id
1 'polypeptide(L)'
;MESGSMYESEKVLEDNLIKQLIADGYEFVEINDVNDLHDNFRNQINKHNEQRLKGHKLSDKEFERLLVKIQGKGVYGSSKILRSLQDITMDDGSTQYIELFNTKNNEWCKNEFQVTHQVTMVGKYENRYDVTLLINGLPLVQIELKRRGIDFKEAFNQVIRYKKHSLNDLFRFVQVFIVSNGIDTKYFANSDKEMNFQYTFYWTDKNNNRIDNLYDFALDFLPKCHISKMISRYMVVDDTQKTLMVMRPYQYYAVEELMKRADETNNNAYVWHTTGSGKTLTSFKLSQLLSTNLNISQVFFLVDRKDLDSQTIEEFNRFQKDTVDMTDSTETLIAQMKDSSKKIILTTIQKMSNACKNEKYQNVLNQYEGKKVIFIIDECHRSQFGDMHRLIKKRFPKAQYFGFTGTPRFAQNASQDGRTTADIFKKLVHHYLI
;
A
#
# COMPACT_ATOMS: atom_id res chain seq x y z
N MET A 1 -1.37 -45.12 -23.00
CA MET A 1 -0.40 -44.56 -22.02
C MET A 1 -1.15 -43.48 -21.27
N GLU A 2 -1.67 -43.82 -20.12
CA GLU A 2 -2.36 -42.87 -19.24
C GLU A 2 -1.30 -41.94 -18.65
N SER A 3 -1.40 -40.65 -18.96
CA SER A 3 -0.65 -39.62 -18.29
C SER A 3 -1.22 -39.50 -16.87
N GLY A 4 -0.62 -40.21 -15.92
CA GLY A 4 -0.91 -40.02 -14.52
C GLY A 4 -0.64 -38.58 -14.16
N SER A 5 -1.70 -37.79 -13.94
CA SER A 5 -1.61 -36.49 -13.34
C SER A 5 -1.05 -36.70 -11.93
N MET A 6 0.25 -36.42 -11.79
CA MET A 6 0.91 -36.47 -10.50
C MET A 6 0.26 -35.42 -9.62
N TYR A 7 -0.59 -35.81 -8.68
CA TYR A 7 -1.14 -34.90 -7.67
C TYR A 7 0.02 -34.39 -6.84
N GLU A 8 0.43 -33.13 -7.03
CA GLU A 8 1.42 -32.52 -6.15
C GLU A 8 0.87 -32.44 -4.73
N SER A 9 1.60 -33.05 -3.80
CA SER A 9 1.28 -32.98 -2.37
C SER A 9 1.59 -31.58 -1.83
N GLU A 10 1.00 -31.20 -0.71
CA GLU A 10 1.31 -29.93 -0.01
C GLU A 10 2.81 -29.79 0.23
N LYS A 11 3.48 -30.87 0.65
CA LYS A 11 4.93 -30.91 0.88
C LYS A 11 5.75 -30.61 -0.39
N VAL A 12 5.34 -31.15 -1.55
CA VAL A 12 6.04 -30.89 -2.82
C VAL A 12 5.88 -29.44 -3.25
N LEU A 13 4.68 -28.86 -3.09
CA LEU A 13 4.43 -27.44 -3.34
C LEU A 13 5.29 -26.56 -2.43
N GLU A 14 5.35 -26.89 -1.15
CA GLU A 14 6.16 -26.20 -0.14
C GLU A 14 7.65 -26.24 -0.49
N ASP A 15 8.21 -27.43 -0.70
CA ASP A 15 9.63 -27.64 -1.00
C ASP A 15 10.04 -26.89 -2.30
N ASN A 16 9.21 -26.92 -3.34
CA ASN A 16 9.48 -26.24 -4.59
C ASN A 16 9.38 -24.71 -4.45
N LEU A 17 8.38 -24.20 -3.73
CA LEU A 17 8.27 -22.78 -3.45
C LEU A 17 9.47 -22.24 -2.68
N ILE A 18 9.92 -22.97 -1.64
CA ILE A 18 11.10 -22.60 -0.86
C ILE A 18 12.35 -22.57 -1.74
N LYS A 19 12.57 -23.59 -2.57
CA LYS A 19 13.70 -23.62 -3.52
C LYS A 19 13.70 -22.42 -4.46
N GLN A 20 12.53 -22.04 -4.97
CA GLN A 20 12.38 -20.87 -5.82
C GLN A 20 12.72 -19.60 -5.05
N LEU A 21 12.19 -19.41 -3.85
CA LEU A 21 12.45 -18.23 -3.03
C LEU A 21 13.94 -18.11 -2.67
N ILE A 22 14.61 -19.23 -2.39
CA ILE A 22 16.07 -19.26 -2.18
C ILE A 22 16.81 -18.81 -3.45
N ALA A 23 16.39 -19.31 -4.63
CA ALA A 23 16.96 -18.88 -5.90
C ALA A 23 16.75 -17.40 -6.19
N ASP A 24 15.63 -16.82 -5.72
CA ASP A 24 15.31 -15.39 -5.77
C ASP A 24 16.01 -14.57 -4.68
N GLY A 25 16.88 -15.22 -3.89
CA GLY A 25 17.79 -14.60 -2.92
C GLY A 25 17.23 -14.43 -1.52
N TYR A 26 16.19 -15.18 -1.14
CA TYR A 26 15.80 -15.32 0.27
C TYR A 26 16.79 -16.25 0.98
N GLU A 27 17.16 -15.91 2.21
CA GLU A 27 17.92 -16.77 3.10
C GLU A 27 17.00 -17.80 3.75
N PHE A 28 17.27 -19.08 3.59
CA PHE A 28 16.55 -20.11 4.33
C PHE A 28 17.03 -20.14 5.78
N VAL A 29 16.09 -20.11 6.71
CA VAL A 29 16.36 -20.22 8.15
C VAL A 29 15.46 -21.28 8.76
N GLU A 30 16.02 -22.14 9.59
CA GLU A 30 15.27 -23.13 10.34
C GLU A 30 14.73 -22.49 11.62
N ILE A 31 13.40 -22.43 11.74
CA ILE A 31 12.70 -21.90 12.91
C ILE A 31 11.61 -22.90 13.28
N ASN A 32 11.79 -23.56 14.42
CA ASN A 32 10.89 -24.61 14.85
C ASN A 32 9.78 -24.08 15.79
N ASP A 33 10.11 -23.09 16.61
CA ASP A 33 9.22 -22.56 17.63
C ASP A 33 9.41 -21.04 17.85
N VAL A 34 8.74 -20.51 18.87
CA VAL A 34 8.77 -19.09 19.27
C VAL A 34 10.16 -18.65 19.74
N ASN A 35 10.93 -19.53 20.39
CA ASN A 35 12.25 -19.15 20.90
C ASN A 35 13.22 -18.98 19.74
N ASP A 36 13.23 -19.92 18.78
CA ASP A 36 14.00 -19.80 17.55
C ASP A 36 13.63 -18.51 16.79
N LEU A 37 12.33 -18.18 16.74
CA LEU A 37 11.83 -16.96 16.09
C LEU A 37 12.35 -15.70 16.79
N HIS A 38 12.35 -15.65 18.12
CA HIS A 38 12.87 -14.52 18.89
C HIS A 38 14.39 -14.36 18.71
N ASP A 39 15.14 -15.45 18.76
CA ASP A 39 16.59 -15.43 18.56
C ASP A 39 16.95 -14.96 17.15
N ASN A 40 16.25 -15.46 16.12
CA ASN A 40 16.43 -14.99 14.76
C ASN A 40 16.07 -13.51 14.64
N PHE A 41 14.93 -13.06 15.20
CA PHE A 41 14.51 -11.66 15.18
C PHE A 41 15.56 -10.76 15.82
N ARG A 42 16.11 -11.13 16.98
CA ARG A 42 17.17 -10.38 17.66
C ARG A 42 18.41 -10.22 16.77
N ASN A 43 18.83 -11.31 16.12
CA ASN A 43 19.98 -11.30 15.23
C ASN A 43 19.75 -10.38 14.03
N GLN A 44 18.59 -10.49 13.38
CA GLN A 44 18.25 -9.70 12.21
C GLN A 44 18.06 -8.22 12.53
N ILE A 45 17.44 -7.90 13.67
CA ILE A 45 17.23 -6.50 14.06
C ILE A 45 18.53 -5.81 14.47
N ASN A 46 19.48 -6.53 15.09
CA ASN A 46 20.81 -6.04 15.34
C ASN A 46 21.55 -5.73 14.03
N LYS A 47 21.49 -6.63 13.05
CA LYS A 47 22.09 -6.46 11.73
C LYS A 47 21.48 -5.26 11.00
N HIS A 48 20.15 -5.18 10.96
CA HIS A 48 19.42 -4.11 10.28
C HIS A 48 19.69 -2.72 10.90
N ASN A 49 19.93 -2.67 12.21
CA ASN A 49 20.19 -1.42 12.95
C ASN A 49 21.65 -1.20 13.32
N GLU A 50 22.60 -1.92 12.73
CA GLU A 50 24.03 -1.85 13.09
C GLU A 50 24.56 -0.41 13.13
N GLN A 51 24.23 0.40 12.11
CA GLN A 51 24.63 1.81 12.05
C GLN A 51 23.97 2.66 13.13
N ARG A 52 22.67 2.44 13.41
CA ARG A 52 21.92 3.18 14.44
C ARG A 52 22.41 2.84 15.83
N LEU A 53 22.71 1.58 16.07
CA LEU A 53 23.25 1.05 17.32
C LEU A 53 24.76 1.24 17.44
N LYS A 54 25.44 1.80 16.42
CA LYS A 54 26.90 2.02 16.39
C LYS A 54 27.68 0.72 16.66
N GLY A 55 27.17 -0.41 16.15
CA GLY A 55 27.77 -1.74 16.36
C GLY A 55 27.40 -2.41 17.70
N HIS A 56 26.65 -1.75 18.58
CA HIS A 56 26.15 -2.38 19.81
C HIS A 56 25.11 -3.46 19.45
N LYS A 57 25.18 -4.60 20.10
CA LYS A 57 24.19 -5.68 20.01
C LYS A 57 23.29 -5.60 21.23
N LEU A 58 21.99 -5.65 21.02
CA LEU A 58 21.00 -5.60 22.12
C LEU A 58 21.29 -6.70 23.15
N SER A 59 21.43 -6.31 24.42
CA SER A 59 21.49 -7.25 25.55
C SER A 59 20.16 -7.98 25.72
N ASP A 60 20.11 -9.01 26.58
CA ASP A 60 18.85 -9.73 26.86
C ASP A 60 17.77 -8.77 27.39
N LYS A 61 18.15 -7.88 28.29
CA LYS A 61 17.24 -6.90 28.89
C LYS A 61 16.76 -5.85 27.87
N GLU A 62 17.66 -5.38 27.01
CA GLU A 62 17.33 -4.41 25.95
C GLU A 62 16.39 -5.03 24.90
N PHE A 63 16.65 -6.29 24.52
CA PHE A 63 15.79 -7.04 23.60
C PHE A 63 14.42 -7.33 24.23
N GLU A 64 14.37 -7.71 25.51
CA GLU A 64 13.11 -7.90 26.23
C GLU A 64 12.28 -6.59 26.29
N ARG A 65 12.93 -5.44 26.53
CA ARG A 65 12.24 -4.12 26.47
C ARG A 65 11.65 -3.86 25.10
N LEU A 66 12.39 -4.20 24.03
CA LEU A 66 11.87 -4.08 22.66
C LEU A 66 10.66 -4.99 22.45
N LEU A 67 10.75 -6.28 22.84
CA LEU A 67 9.64 -7.24 22.71
C LEU A 67 8.40 -6.77 23.46
N VAL A 68 8.53 -6.36 24.72
CA VAL A 68 7.42 -5.82 25.53
C VAL A 68 6.76 -4.62 24.84
N LYS A 69 7.55 -3.76 24.22
CA LYS A 69 7.05 -2.58 23.53
C LYS A 69 6.25 -2.89 22.28
N ILE A 70 6.71 -3.87 21.50
CA ILE A 70 6.12 -4.19 20.18
C ILE A 70 5.03 -5.25 20.24
N GLN A 71 5.05 -6.10 21.25
CA GLN A 71 4.05 -7.16 21.46
C GLN A 71 2.73 -6.63 22.05
N GLY A 72 1.72 -7.51 22.13
CA GLY A 72 0.44 -7.23 22.76
C GLY A 72 -0.47 -6.27 21.99
N LYS A 73 -0.05 -5.79 20.83
CA LYS A 73 -0.87 -4.97 19.94
C LYS A 73 -1.61 -5.85 18.96
N GLY A 74 -2.84 -5.49 18.60
CA GLY A 74 -3.54 -6.16 17.49
C GLY A 74 -2.84 -5.92 16.15
N VAL A 75 -3.34 -6.53 15.08
CA VAL A 75 -2.78 -6.42 13.72
C VAL A 75 -2.62 -4.97 13.28
N TYR A 76 -3.63 -4.14 13.53
CA TYR A 76 -3.56 -2.71 13.24
C TYR A 76 -2.42 -2.02 14.03
N GLY A 77 -2.33 -2.27 15.33
CA GLY A 77 -1.28 -1.69 16.19
C GLY A 77 0.11 -2.14 15.76
N SER A 78 0.30 -3.44 15.50
CA SER A 78 1.56 -4.00 15.00
C SER A 78 1.95 -3.41 13.64
N SER A 79 0.97 -3.15 12.77
CA SER A 79 1.22 -2.50 11.48
C SER A 79 1.69 -1.04 11.61
N LYS A 80 1.20 -0.30 12.60
CA LYS A 80 1.66 1.07 12.91
C LYS A 80 3.08 1.03 13.48
N ILE A 81 3.34 0.12 14.42
CA ILE A 81 4.66 -0.11 15.04
C ILE A 81 5.69 -0.49 13.97
N LEU A 82 5.36 -1.39 13.05
CA LEU A 82 6.23 -1.83 11.97
C LEU A 82 6.77 -0.65 11.14
N ARG A 83 5.97 0.40 10.96
CA ARG A 83 6.27 1.55 10.10
C ARG A 83 6.85 2.76 10.84
N SER A 84 7.09 2.64 12.14
CA SER A 84 7.62 3.71 12.98
C SER A 84 8.91 3.28 13.69
N LEU A 85 9.74 4.25 14.01
CA LEU A 85 10.90 4.01 14.86
C LEU A 85 10.44 3.69 16.29
N GLN A 86 11.08 2.70 16.90
CA GLN A 86 10.81 2.28 18.28
C GLN A 86 11.93 2.79 19.18
N ASP A 87 11.63 3.70 20.09
CA ASP A 87 12.58 4.14 21.11
C ASP A 87 12.71 3.06 22.20
N ILE A 88 13.93 2.72 22.59
CA ILE A 88 14.21 1.81 23.70
C ILE A 88 15.25 2.44 24.64
N THR A 89 15.11 2.17 25.94
CA THR A 89 16.14 2.56 26.92
C THR A 89 17.21 1.49 26.96
N MET A 90 18.44 1.90 26.73
CA MET A 90 19.63 1.03 26.79
C MET A 90 20.03 0.76 28.24
N ASP A 91 20.93 -0.20 28.46
CA ASP A 91 21.39 -0.55 29.80
C ASP A 91 22.23 0.56 30.46
N ASP A 92 22.82 1.45 29.66
CA ASP A 92 23.53 2.66 30.11
C ASP A 92 22.59 3.85 30.40
N GLY A 93 21.27 3.68 30.25
CA GLY A 93 20.25 4.72 30.44
C GLY A 93 20.03 5.63 29.22
N SER A 94 20.78 5.49 28.14
CA SER A 94 20.55 6.23 26.91
C SER A 94 19.31 5.73 26.17
N THR A 95 18.79 6.54 25.25
CA THR A 95 17.68 6.14 24.37
C THR A 95 18.19 5.90 22.96
N GLN A 96 17.88 4.76 22.38
CA GLN A 96 18.13 4.44 20.98
C GLN A 96 16.83 4.20 20.22
N TYR A 97 16.88 4.42 18.89
CA TYR A 97 15.74 4.29 17.99
C TYR A 97 15.94 3.09 17.05
N ILE A 98 15.11 2.08 17.19
CA ILE A 98 15.14 0.85 16.42
C ILE A 98 14.19 0.96 15.23
N GLU A 99 14.68 0.71 14.04
CA GLU A 99 13.89 0.55 12.82
C GLU A 99 13.57 -0.93 12.63
N LEU A 100 12.28 -1.27 12.62
CA LEU A 100 11.84 -2.65 12.42
C LEU A 100 11.78 -3.03 10.94
N PHE A 101 11.48 -2.05 10.10
CA PHE A 101 11.25 -2.25 8.67
C PHE A 101 11.56 -0.97 7.89
N ASN A 102 12.43 -1.07 6.88
CA ASN A 102 12.78 0.08 6.07
C ASN A 102 11.66 0.43 5.09
N THR A 103 11.01 1.58 5.32
CA THR A 103 9.92 2.10 4.49
C THR A 103 10.35 3.19 3.52
N LYS A 104 11.64 3.55 3.49
CA LYS A 104 12.13 4.66 2.66
C LYS A 104 12.00 4.37 1.18
N ASN A 105 11.69 5.41 0.42
CA ASN A 105 11.64 5.35 -1.03
C ASN A 105 12.97 4.87 -1.62
N ASN A 106 12.88 3.93 -2.56
CA ASN A 106 14.02 3.33 -3.27
C ASN A 106 15.00 2.54 -2.39
N GLU A 107 14.66 2.31 -1.11
CA GLU A 107 15.47 1.54 -0.17
C GLU A 107 14.75 0.29 0.37
N TRP A 108 13.55 -0.04 -0.09
CA TRP A 108 12.79 -1.21 0.37
C TRP A 108 13.51 -2.55 0.13
N CYS A 109 14.46 -2.59 -0.80
CA CYS A 109 15.31 -3.78 -1.00
C CYS A 109 16.43 -3.91 0.06
N LYS A 110 16.65 -2.90 0.90
CA LYS A 110 17.67 -2.90 1.95
C LYS A 110 17.19 -3.54 3.27
N ASN A 111 16.11 -4.28 3.22
CA ASN A 111 15.69 -5.16 4.30
C ASN A 111 16.37 -6.52 4.16
N GLU A 112 16.45 -7.30 5.24
CA GLU A 112 16.90 -8.68 5.24
C GLU A 112 15.71 -9.60 4.99
N PHE A 113 15.85 -10.53 4.05
CA PHE A 113 14.74 -11.38 3.59
C PHE A 113 15.05 -12.84 3.85
N GLN A 114 14.21 -13.49 4.62
CA GLN A 114 14.35 -14.89 4.97
C GLN A 114 13.07 -15.66 4.65
N VAL A 115 13.20 -16.96 4.42
CA VAL A 115 12.10 -17.91 4.31
C VAL A 115 12.29 -19.03 5.31
N THR A 116 11.21 -19.41 5.97
CA THR A 116 11.14 -20.58 6.84
C THR A 116 9.84 -21.34 6.59
N HIS A 117 9.74 -22.52 7.13
CA HIS A 117 8.55 -23.35 7.00
C HIS A 117 8.25 -24.12 8.28
N GLN A 118 7.02 -24.63 8.37
CA GLN A 118 6.56 -25.55 9.42
C GLN A 118 6.81 -25.03 10.84
N VAL A 119 6.73 -23.68 11.02
CA VAL A 119 6.90 -23.06 12.33
C VAL A 119 5.75 -23.48 13.24
N THR A 120 6.09 -24.06 14.39
CA THR A 120 5.11 -24.50 15.37
C THR A 120 4.78 -23.37 16.34
N MET A 121 3.51 -22.99 16.37
CA MET A 121 2.98 -21.99 17.30
C MET A 121 2.01 -22.64 18.27
N VAL A 122 2.29 -22.47 19.55
CA VAL A 122 1.44 -22.96 20.64
C VAL A 122 0.50 -21.84 21.10
N GLY A 123 -0.80 -22.08 20.98
CA GLY A 123 -1.85 -21.20 21.50
C GLY A 123 -2.90 -22.05 22.23
N LYS A 124 -4.17 -21.87 21.92
CA LYS A 124 -5.22 -22.79 22.40
C LYS A 124 -5.04 -24.20 21.83
N TYR A 125 -4.45 -24.27 20.63
CA TYR A 125 -4.05 -25.49 19.94
C TYR A 125 -2.64 -25.27 19.37
N GLU A 126 -1.89 -26.34 19.20
CA GLU A 126 -0.66 -26.34 18.43
C GLU A 126 -1.02 -26.26 16.94
N ASN A 127 -0.44 -25.31 16.25
CA ASN A 127 -0.61 -25.12 14.81
C ASN A 127 0.76 -25.00 14.15
N ARG A 128 0.87 -25.52 12.95
CA ARG A 128 2.07 -25.49 12.15
C ARG A 128 1.80 -24.75 10.86
N TYR A 129 2.57 -23.69 10.63
CA TYR A 129 2.44 -22.79 9.49
C TYR A 129 3.27 -23.28 8.32
N ASP A 130 2.68 -23.34 7.11
CA ASP A 130 3.33 -23.96 5.96
C ASP A 130 4.61 -23.21 5.56
N VAL A 131 4.48 -21.99 4.98
CA VAL A 131 5.64 -21.17 4.60
C VAL A 131 5.49 -19.76 5.14
N THR A 132 6.54 -19.27 5.77
CA THR A 132 6.57 -17.89 6.33
C THR A 132 7.73 -17.11 5.73
N LEU A 133 7.45 -15.91 5.23
CA LEU A 133 8.49 -14.96 4.84
C LEU A 133 8.76 -13.99 5.98
N LEU A 134 10.03 -13.94 6.37
CA LEU A 134 10.50 -13.04 7.41
C LEU A 134 11.22 -11.86 6.74
N ILE A 135 10.92 -10.65 7.20
CA ILE A 135 11.66 -9.46 6.79
C ILE A 135 12.22 -8.80 8.06
N ASN A 136 13.53 -8.66 8.11
CA ASN A 136 14.29 -8.27 9.30
C ASN A 136 13.95 -9.14 10.52
N GLY A 137 13.71 -10.46 10.28
CA GLY A 137 13.34 -11.43 11.29
C GLY A 137 11.87 -11.40 11.73
N LEU A 138 11.05 -10.45 11.27
CA LEU A 138 9.61 -10.39 11.54
C LEU A 138 8.79 -11.17 10.50
N PRO A 139 7.85 -12.03 10.90
CA PRO A 139 6.94 -12.72 9.98
C PRO A 139 5.96 -11.73 9.37
N LEU A 140 6.20 -11.32 8.12
CA LEU A 140 5.36 -10.33 7.44
C LEU A 140 4.42 -10.93 6.38
N VAL A 141 4.75 -12.11 5.85
CA VAL A 141 3.90 -12.81 4.89
C VAL A 141 3.74 -14.27 5.33
N GLN A 142 2.51 -14.75 5.38
CA GLN A 142 2.19 -16.14 5.67
C GLN A 142 1.53 -16.77 4.44
N ILE A 143 2.03 -17.93 4.02
CA ILE A 143 1.55 -18.68 2.86
C ILE A 143 1.01 -20.02 3.36
N GLU A 144 -0.24 -20.32 3.05
CA GLU A 144 -0.90 -21.57 3.37
C GLU A 144 -1.22 -22.34 2.10
N LEU A 145 -0.84 -23.60 2.08
CA LEU A 145 -0.91 -24.45 0.92
C LEU A 145 -1.92 -25.58 1.10
N LYS A 146 -2.56 -25.96 0.03
CA LYS A 146 -3.36 -27.17 -0.08
C LYS A 146 -2.88 -27.96 -1.29
N ARG A 147 -2.99 -29.28 -1.20
CA ARG A 147 -2.66 -30.16 -2.34
C ARG A 147 -3.53 -29.84 -3.54
N ARG A 148 -2.98 -30.05 -4.73
CA ARG A 148 -3.71 -29.91 -5.98
C ARG A 148 -5.00 -30.74 -5.96
N GLY A 149 -6.10 -30.14 -6.41
CA GLY A 149 -7.44 -30.75 -6.40
C GLY A 149 -8.30 -30.48 -5.18
N ILE A 150 -7.73 -29.84 -4.14
CA ILE A 150 -8.49 -29.31 -3.00
C ILE A 150 -8.86 -27.85 -3.30
N ASP A 151 -10.07 -27.46 -2.88
CA ASP A 151 -10.48 -26.06 -2.94
C ASP A 151 -9.54 -25.23 -2.04
N PHE A 152 -8.83 -24.27 -2.64
CA PHE A 152 -7.93 -23.39 -1.89
C PHE A 152 -8.65 -22.52 -0.85
N LYS A 153 -9.98 -22.45 -0.85
CA LYS A 153 -10.78 -21.88 0.24
C LYS A 153 -10.55 -22.61 1.56
N GLU A 154 -10.13 -23.89 1.53
CA GLU A 154 -9.75 -24.62 2.74
C GLU A 154 -8.47 -24.02 3.36
N ALA A 155 -7.50 -23.57 2.55
CA ALA A 155 -6.34 -22.82 3.06
C ALA A 155 -6.76 -21.52 3.74
N PHE A 156 -7.71 -20.79 3.15
CA PHE A 156 -8.28 -19.59 3.78
C PHE A 156 -8.93 -19.93 5.13
N ASN A 157 -9.74 -20.99 5.20
CA ASN A 157 -10.36 -21.45 6.45
C ASN A 157 -9.29 -21.84 7.49
N GLN A 158 -8.16 -22.37 7.06
CA GLN A 158 -7.02 -22.68 7.94
C GLN A 158 -6.43 -21.40 8.53
N VAL A 159 -6.19 -20.36 7.71
CA VAL A 159 -5.76 -19.04 8.20
C VAL A 159 -6.74 -18.49 9.24
N ILE A 160 -8.06 -18.60 9.01
CA ILE A 160 -9.08 -18.16 9.98
C ILE A 160 -8.95 -18.90 11.32
N ARG A 161 -8.69 -20.21 11.29
CA ARG A 161 -8.47 -21.01 12.52
C ARG A 161 -7.19 -20.55 13.25
N TYR A 162 -6.09 -20.35 12.53
CA TYR A 162 -4.83 -19.86 13.11
C TYR A 162 -5.00 -18.51 13.78
N LYS A 163 -5.66 -17.60 13.11
CA LYS A 163 -5.97 -16.28 13.65
C LYS A 163 -6.70 -16.32 14.99
N LYS A 164 -7.65 -17.24 15.14
CA LYS A 164 -8.43 -17.39 16.38
C LYS A 164 -7.64 -18.02 17.54
N HIS A 165 -6.63 -18.83 17.23
CA HIS A 165 -6.08 -19.74 18.21
C HIS A 165 -4.56 -19.65 18.42
N SER A 166 -3.78 -19.26 17.41
CA SER A 166 -2.32 -19.32 17.47
C SER A 166 -1.59 -18.15 16.80
N LEU A 167 -2.29 -17.26 16.09
CA LEU A 167 -1.65 -16.07 15.51
C LEU A 167 -1.39 -15.04 16.63
N ASN A 168 -0.35 -15.30 17.42
CA ASN A 168 0.07 -14.49 18.55
C ASN A 168 1.55 -14.11 18.42
N ASP A 169 2.13 -13.52 19.43
CA ASP A 169 3.52 -13.10 19.47
C ASP A 169 3.91 -12.27 18.23
N LEU A 170 5.08 -12.51 17.63
CA LEU A 170 5.57 -11.82 16.45
C LEU A 170 4.71 -12.09 15.18
N PHE A 171 3.95 -13.20 15.14
CA PHE A 171 3.02 -13.45 14.02
C PHE A 171 1.87 -12.44 13.91
N ARG A 172 1.65 -11.59 14.90
CA ARG A 172 0.76 -10.43 14.77
C ARG A 172 1.26 -9.38 13.79
N PHE A 173 2.53 -9.44 13.42
CA PHE A 173 3.12 -8.58 12.39
C PHE A 173 2.81 -9.04 10.97
N VAL A 174 2.26 -10.23 10.75
CA VAL A 174 1.85 -10.67 9.41
C VAL A 174 0.95 -9.62 8.79
N GLN A 175 1.37 -9.11 7.63
CA GLN A 175 0.65 -8.08 6.87
C GLN A 175 -0.21 -8.71 5.78
N VAL A 176 0.33 -9.72 5.10
CA VAL A 176 -0.28 -10.35 3.93
C VAL A 176 -0.37 -11.85 4.14
N PHE A 177 -1.54 -12.40 3.88
CA PHE A 177 -1.75 -13.84 3.72
C PHE A 177 -1.80 -14.20 2.25
N ILE A 178 -1.26 -15.35 1.92
CA ILE A 178 -1.34 -15.98 0.59
C ILE A 178 -1.91 -17.38 0.78
N VAL A 179 -2.86 -17.76 -0.05
CA VAL A 179 -3.47 -19.09 -0.03
C VAL A 179 -3.39 -19.69 -1.44
N SER A 180 -2.97 -20.95 -1.53
CA SER A 180 -2.81 -21.60 -2.83
C SER A 180 -3.05 -23.12 -2.76
N ASN A 181 -3.46 -23.69 -3.90
CA ASN A 181 -3.45 -25.13 -4.15
C ASN A 181 -2.50 -25.52 -5.31
N GLY A 182 -1.56 -24.62 -5.63
CA GLY A 182 -0.63 -24.77 -6.74
C GLY A 182 -1.16 -24.25 -8.07
N ILE A 183 -2.47 -24.34 -8.32
CA ILE A 183 -3.14 -23.88 -9.55
C ILE A 183 -3.72 -22.49 -9.38
N ASP A 184 -4.44 -22.30 -8.27
CA ASP A 184 -5.06 -21.03 -7.89
C ASP A 184 -4.34 -20.45 -6.70
N THR A 185 -3.98 -19.17 -6.79
CA THR A 185 -3.30 -18.42 -5.74
C THR A 185 -3.98 -17.08 -5.51
N LYS A 186 -4.29 -16.78 -4.27
CA LYS A 186 -4.85 -15.49 -3.87
C LYS A 186 -4.10 -14.90 -2.69
N TYR A 187 -4.15 -13.57 -2.57
CA TYR A 187 -3.60 -12.85 -1.44
C TYR A 187 -4.64 -11.93 -0.80
N PHE A 188 -4.43 -11.61 0.46
CA PHE A 188 -5.30 -10.69 1.22
C PHE A 188 -4.57 -10.12 2.44
N ALA A 189 -5.07 -9.01 2.96
CA ALA A 189 -4.51 -8.37 4.14
C ALA A 189 -4.94 -9.09 5.43
N ASN A 190 -4.07 -9.07 6.42
CA ASN A 190 -4.42 -9.49 7.79
C ASN A 190 -5.36 -8.46 8.43
N SER A 191 -6.18 -8.88 9.39
CA SER A 191 -7.12 -8.02 10.11
C SER A 191 -7.45 -8.59 11.49
N ASP A 192 -7.65 -7.74 12.50
CA ASP A 192 -8.22 -8.17 13.78
C ASP A 192 -9.72 -8.50 13.69
N LYS A 193 -10.39 -7.96 12.68
CA LYS A 193 -11.82 -8.22 12.40
C LYS A 193 -12.01 -9.56 11.71
N GLU A 194 -13.26 -9.95 11.59
CA GLU A 194 -13.65 -11.11 10.81
C GLU A 194 -13.21 -10.93 9.34
N MET A 195 -12.50 -11.92 8.82
CA MET A 195 -12.04 -11.92 7.43
C MET A 195 -13.03 -12.68 6.56
N ASN A 196 -13.31 -12.14 5.37
CA ASN A 196 -14.22 -12.73 4.41
C ASN A 196 -13.46 -13.12 3.14
N PHE A 197 -13.70 -14.31 2.63
CA PHE A 197 -13.09 -14.82 1.41
C PHE A 197 -13.32 -13.92 0.19
N GLN A 198 -14.39 -13.13 0.17
CA GLN A 198 -14.66 -12.15 -0.88
C GLN A 198 -13.60 -11.03 -0.97
N TYR A 199 -12.83 -10.81 0.09
CA TYR A 199 -11.72 -9.85 0.11
C TYR A 199 -10.36 -10.48 -0.19
N THR A 200 -10.36 -11.66 -0.78
CA THR A 200 -9.16 -12.28 -1.34
C THR A 200 -9.06 -11.97 -2.83
N PHE A 201 -7.85 -11.67 -3.32
CA PHE A 201 -7.64 -11.19 -4.68
C PHE A 201 -6.67 -12.11 -5.41
N TYR A 202 -6.94 -12.34 -6.70
CA TYR A 202 -5.93 -12.83 -7.61
C TYR A 202 -4.94 -11.72 -7.95
N TRP A 203 -3.68 -12.06 -8.10
CA TRP A 203 -2.72 -11.15 -8.69
C TRP A 203 -2.89 -11.13 -10.22
N THR A 204 -2.52 -10.03 -10.86
CA THR A 204 -2.56 -9.89 -12.32
C THR A 204 -1.28 -9.19 -12.79
N ASP A 205 -0.99 -9.32 -14.09
CA ASP A 205 -0.05 -8.43 -14.73
C ASP A 205 -0.67 -7.02 -14.97
N LYS A 206 0.12 -6.14 -15.54
CA LYS A 206 -0.31 -4.76 -15.87
C LYS A 206 -1.44 -4.67 -16.90
N ASN A 207 -1.69 -5.74 -17.66
CA ASN A 207 -2.76 -5.83 -18.67
C ASN A 207 -4.01 -6.50 -18.10
N ASN A 208 -4.06 -6.74 -16.79
CA ASN A 208 -5.12 -7.46 -16.06
C ASN A 208 -5.22 -8.96 -16.39
N ASN A 209 -4.20 -9.58 -16.97
CA ASN A 209 -4.14 -11.03 -17.10
C ASN A 209 -3.85 -11.65 -15.74
N ARG A 210 -4.66 -12.62 -15.34
CA ARG A 210 -4.50 -13.30 -14.04
C ARG A 210 -3.23 -14.14 -14.01
N ILE A 211 -2.57 -14.14 -12.86
CA ILE A 211 -1.42 -14.97 -12.53
C ILE A 211 -1.88 -15.89 -11.40
N ASP A 212 -2.38 -17.05 -11.79
CA ASP A 212 -3.05 -17.99 -10.88
C ASP A 212 -2.08 -19.02 -10.30
N ASN A 213 -1.15 -19.53 -11.11
CA ASN A 213 -0.19 -20.56 -10.68
C ASN A 213 0.71 -20.04 -9.54
N LEU A 214 0.94 -20.89 -8.53
CA LEU A 214 1.73 -20.53 -7.33
C LEU A 214 3.14 -20.05 -7.69
N TYR A 215 3.81 -20.71 -8.63
CA TYR A 215 5.21 -20.40 -8.95
C TYR A 215 5.33 -19.13 -9.79
N ASP A 216 4.41 -18.92 -10.73
CA ASP A 216 4.33 -17.68 -11.51
C ASP A 216 3.95 -16.49 -10.60
N PHE A 217 3.01 -16.72 -9.67
CA PHE A 217 2.67 -15.74 -8.63
C PHE A 217 3.89 -15.40 -7.78
N ALA A 218 4.67 -16.39 -7.35
CA ALA A 218 5.87 -16.17 -6.55
C ALA A 218 6.92 -15.35 -7.32
N LEU A 219 7.12 -15.63 -8.62
CA LEU A 219 8.04 -14.87 -9.47
C LEU A 219 7.65 -13.40 -9.65
N ASP A 220 6.37 -13.08 -9.67
CA ASP A 220 5.89 -11.72 -9.94
C ASP A 220 5.57 -10.94 -8.64
N PHE A 221 5.00 -11.59 -7.63
CA PHE A 221 4.53 -10.93 -6.40
C PHE A 221 5.55 -10.97 -5.26
N LEU A 222 6.34 -12.04 -5.14
CA LEU A 222 7.28 -12.25 -4.02
C LEU A 222 8.74 -11.79 -4.25
N PRO A 223 9.18 -11.21 -5.38
CA PRO A 223 10.52 -10.63 -5.43
C PRO A 223 10.72 -9.66 -4.26
N LYS A 224 11.88 -9.74 -3.60
CA LYS A 224 12.20 -9.02 -2.34
C LYS A 224 11.83 -7.54 -2.36
N CYS A 225 12.21 -6.84 -3.42
CA CYS A 225 11.88 -5.42 -3.57
C CYS A 225 10.37 -5.19 -3.76
N HIS A 226 9.69 -6.08 -4.47
CA HIS A 226 8.26 -5.93 -4.74
C HIS A 226 7.44 -6.17 -3.47
N ILE A 227 7.65 -7.29 -2.75
CA ILE A 227 6.88 -7.58 -1.52
C ILE A 227 7.15 -6.53 -0.43
N SER A 228 8.38 -6.08 -0.28
CA SER A 228 8.72 -5.01 0.65
C SER A 228 8.03 -3.69 0.27
N LYS A 229 7.98 -3.36 -1.02
CA LYS A 229 7.27 -2.21 -1.56
C LYS A 229 5.75 -2.33 -1.35
N MET A 230 5.18 -3.52 -1.58
CA MET A 230 3.76 -3.79 -1.29
C MET A 230 3.45 -3.51 0.18
N ILE A 231 4.24 -4.04 1.11
CA ILE A 231 4.03 -3.85 2.54
C ILE A 231 4.24 -2.39 2.95
N SER A 232 5.32 -1.74 2.50
CA SER A 232 5.65 -0.37 2.91
C SER A 232 4.71 0.69 2.34
N ARG A 233 4.30 0.55 1.08
CA ARG A 233 3.61 1.60 0.32
C ARG A 233 2.18 1.26 -0.06
N TYR A 234 1.88 0.00 -0.40
CA TYR A 234 0.60 -0.41 -0.98
C TYR A 234 -0.33 -1.14 -0.02
N MET A 235 0.10 -1.32 1.23
CA MET A 235 -0.84 -1.54 2.33
C MET A 235 -1.47 -0.21 2.73
N VAL A 236 -2.76 -0.23 3.00
CA VAL A 236 -3.50 0.91 3.53
C VAL A 236 -3.91 0.60 4.96
N VAL A 237 -3.47 1.45 5.88
CA VAL A 237 -3.83 1.37 7.29
C VAL A 237 -5.06 2.25 7.49
N ASP A 238 -6.21 1.64 7.73
CA ASP A 238 -7.46 2.34 7.98
C ASP A 238 -7.51 2.77 9.46
N ASP A 239 -7.25 4.05 9.71
CA ASP A 239 -7.19 4.59 11.07
C ASP A 239 -8.56 4.63 11.77
N THR A 240 -9.65 4.71 11.01
CA THR A 240 -11.02 4.70 11.55
C THR A 240 -11.49 3.29 11.85
N GLN A 241 -11.35 2.39 10.90
CA GLN A 241 -11.80 1.02 11.04
C GLN A 241 -10.82 0.13 11.82
N LYS A 242 -9.60 0.61 12.08
CA LYS A 242 -8.51 -0.15 12.70
C LYS A 242 -8.21 -1.45 11.94
N THR A 243 -8.15 -1.36 10.63
CA THR A 243 -7.91 -2.51 9.74
C THR A 243 -6.81 -2.22 8.75
N LEU A 244 -6.26 -3.29 8.18
CA LEU A 244 -5.38 -3.23 7.03
C LEU A 244 -6.14 -3.56 5.76
N MET A 245 -5.75 -2.94 4.66
CA MET A 245 -6.16 -3.31 3.32
C MET A 245 -4.93 -3.42 2.44
N VAL A 246 -4.92 -4.39 1.55
CA VAL A 246 -3.92 -4.50 0.49
C VAL A 246 -4.54 -4.05 -0.82
N MET A 247 -3.81 -3.27 -1.61
CA MET A 247 -4.32 -2.80 -2.90
C MET A 247 -4.49 -3.97 -3.87
N ARG A 248 -5.53 -3.88 -4.70
CA ARG A 248 -5.75 -4.80 -5.81
C ARG A 248 -4.75 -4.52 -6.94
N PRO A 249 -4.44 -5.48 -7.82
CA PRO A 249 -3.42 -5.32 -8.86
C PRO A 249 -3.63 -4.08 -9.73
N TYR A 250 -4.83 -3.88 -10.26
CA TYR A 250 -5.13 -2.73 -11.12
C TYR A 250 -4.99 -1.38 -10.40
N GLN A 251 -5.24 -1.33 -9.08
CA GLN A 251 -5.01 -0.14 -8.26
C GLN A 251 -3.50 0.11 -8.09
N TYR A 252 -2.74 -0.94 -7.82
CA TYR A 252 -1.28 -0.91 -7.72
C TYR A 252 -0.67 -0.38 -9.02
N TYR A 253 -0.99 -0.97 -10.17
CA TYR A 253 -0.43 -0.55 -11.45
C TYR A 253 -0.85 0.86 -11.85
N ALA A 254 -2.09 1.26 -11.57
CA ALA A 254 -2.54 2.63 -11.83
C ALA A 254 -1.71 3.65 -11.03
N VAL A 255 -1.47 3.40 -9.75
CA VAL A 255 -0.65 4.27 -8.90
C VAL A 255 0.81 4.28 -9.36
N GLU A 256 1.41 3.11 -9.66
CA GLU A 256 2.79 3.02 -10.15
C GLU A 256 3.00 3.82 -11.44
N GLU A 257 2.12 3.67 -12.42
CA GLU A 257 2.21 4.40 -13.68
C GLU A 257 2.08 5.92 -13.48
N LEU A 258 1.19 6.37 -12.58
CA LEU A 258 1.04 7.79 -12.27
C LEU A 258 2.24 8.34 -11.46
N MET A 259 2.79 7.57 -10.52
CA MET A 259 3.99 7.93 -9.77
C MET A 259 5.19 8.07 -10.70
N LYS A 260 5.42 7.06 -11.56
CA LYS A 260 6.47 7.09 -12.58
C LYS A 260 6.32 8.32 -13.47
N ARG A 261 5.11 8.61 -13.91
CA ARG A 261 4.84 9.78 -14.75
C ARG A 261 5.04 11.10 -14.02
N ALA A 262 4.76 11.15 -12.72
CA ALA A 262 5.07 12.32 -11.90
C ALA A 262 6.58 12.56 -11.79
N ASP A 263 7.38 11.50 -11.69
CA ASP A 263 8.82 11.60 -11.52
C ASP A 263 9.54 11.91 -12.85
N GLU A 264 9.14 11.27 -13.93
CA GLU A 264 9.85 11.32 -15.22
C GLU A 264 9.38 12.43 -16.16
N THR A 265 8.16 12.94 -15.99
CA THR A 265 7.56 13.91 -16.93
C THR A 265 6.73 14.98 -16.21
N ASN A 266 6.32 16.01 -16.97
CA ASN A 266 5.31 16.97 -16.57
C ASN A 266 4.00 16.77 -17.36
N ASN A 267 3.85 15.66 -18.07
CA ASN A 267 2.69 15.38 -18.90
C ASN A 267 1.53 14.85 -18.06
N ASN A 268 0.34 15.30 -18.39
CA ASN A 268 -0.92 14.85 -17.78
C ASN A 268 -1.21 13.39 -18.11
N ALA A 269 -2.06 12.76 -17.28
CA ALA A 269 -2.55 11.40 -17.51
C ALA A 269 -3.93 11.20 -16.88
N TYR A 270 -4.62 10.11 -17.29
CA TYR A 270 -5.84 9.68 -16.63
C TYR A 270 -5.92 8.17 -16.50
N VAL A 271 -6.73 7.76 -15.53
CA VAL A 271 -7.05 6.36 -15.22
C VAL A 271 -8.54 6.15 -15.51
N TRP A 272 -8.85 5.08 -16.21
CA TRP A 272 -10.23 4.67 -16.47
C TRP A 272 -10.54 3.41 -15.67
N HIS A 273 -11.17 3.59 -14.53
CA HIS A 273 -11.64 2.52 -13.66
C HIS A 273 -13.16 2.66 -13.48
N THR A 274 -13.90 1.57 -13.68
CA THR A 274 -15.37 1.55 -13.55
C THR A 274 -15.83 1.96 -12.14
N THR A 275 -17.08 2.37 -12.04
CA THR A 275 -17.71 2.69 -10.76
C THR A 275 -17.67 1.45 -9.84
N GLY A 276 -17.40 1.64 -8.55
CA GLY A 276 -17.26 0.53 -7.59
C GLY A 276 -15.89 -0.16 -7.56
N SER A 277 -14.95 0.21 -8.44
CA SER A 277 -13.59 -0.35 -8.44
C SER A 277 -12.69 0.17 -7.31
N GLY A 278 -13.15 1.10 -6.47
CA GLY A 278 -12.34 1.71 -5.41
C GLY A 278 -11.43 2.84 -5.90
N LYS A 279 -11.92 3.65 -6.84
CA LYS A 279 -11.20 4.84 -7.34
C LYS A 279 -10.74 5.76 -6.22
N THR A 280 -11.59 6.00 -5.21
CA THR A 280 -11.26 6.86 -4.05
C THR A 280 -10.05 6.34 -3.29
N LEU A 281 -9.97 5.03 -3.02
CA LEU A 281 -8.80 4.42 -2.39
C LEU A 281 -7.53 4.58 -3.25
N THR A 282 -7.67 4.38 -4.56
CA THR A 282 -6.55 4.50 -5.52
C THR A 282 -6.02 5.93 -5.57
N SER A 283 -6.91 6.91 -5.69
CA SER A 283 -6.57 8.34 -5.76
C SER A 283 -6.05 8.88 -4.42
N PHE A 284 -6.62 8.41 -3.29
CA PHE A 284 -6.08 8.68 -1.96
C PHE A 284 -4.64 8.18 -1.84
N LYS A 285 -4.40 6.90 -2.18
CA LYS A 285 -3.05 6.32 -2.08
C LYS A 285 -2.05 7.06 -2.97
N LEU A 286 -2.44 7.43 -4.18
CA LEU A 286 -1.64 8.27 -5.06
C LEU A 286 -1.33 9.63 -4.40
N SER A 287 -2.32 10.31 -3.83
CA SER A 287 -2.15 11.59 -3.14
C SER A 287 -1.16 11.48 -1.99
N GLN A 288 -1.30 10.44 -1.18
CA GLN A 288 -0.41 10.14 -0.05
C GLN A 288 1.03 9.94 -0.52
N LEU A 289 1.25 9.13 -1.55
CA LEU A 289 2.59 8.84 -2.06
C LEU A 289 3.23 10.07 -2.73
N LEU A 290 2.47 10.84 -3.49
CA LEU A 290 2.95 12.09 -4.09
C LEU A 290 3.31 13.14 -3.04
N SER A 291 2.57 13.22 -1.93
CA SER A 291 2.84 14.18 -0.86
C SER A 291 4.16 13.92 -0.12
N THR A 292 4.67 12.70 -0.15
CA THR A 292 5.97 12.34 0.43
C THR A 292 7.14 12.55 -0.54
N ASN A 293 6.88 12.89 -1.81
CA ASN A 293 7.90 13.15 -2.80
C ASN A 293 8.46 14.59 -2.65
N LEU A 294 9.74 14.70 -2.33
CA LEU A 294 10.40 15.99 -2.09
C LEU A 294 10.40 16.94 -3.28
N ASN A 295 10.28 16.41 -4.50
CA ASN A 295 10.21 17.21 -5.72
C ASN A 295 8.84 17.82 -5.96
N ILE A 296 7.81 17.40 -5.22
CA ILE A 296 6.42 17.86 -5.34
C ILE A 296 6.13 18.83 -4.20
N SER A 297 5.83 20.06 -4.56
CA SER A 297 5.57 21.11 -3.57
C SER A 297 4.20 20.99 -2.94
N GLN A 298 3.19 20.61 -3.73
CA GLN A 298 1.79 20.52 -3.30
C GLN A 298 1.01 19.52 -4.12
N VAL A 299 0.11 18.80 -3.49
CA VAL A 299 -0.93 17.98 -4.11
C VAL A 299 -2.29 18.60 -3.83
N PHE A 300 -3.02 18.95 -4.89
CA PHE A 300 -4.42 19.38 -4.81
C PHE A 300 -5.33 18.26 -5.28
N PHE A 301 -6.24 17.84 -4.44
CA PHE A 301 -7.30 16.91 -4.82
C PHE A 301 -8.58 17.70 -5.12
N LEU A 302 -8.98 17.67 -6.38
CA LEU A 302 -10.15 18.39 -6.86
C LEU A 302 -11.31 17.44 -7.08
N VAL A 303 -12.44 17.77 -6.48
CA VAL A 303 -13.72 17.07 -6.65
C VAL A 303 -14.78 18.00 -7.22
N ASP A 304 -15.84 17.44 -7.78
CA ASP A 304 -16.97 18.23 -8.27
C ASP A 304 -17.86 18.66 -7.08
N ARG A 305 -18.56 19.77 -7.25
CA ARG A 305 -19.36 20.44 -6.22
C ARG A 305 -20.42 19.54 -5.55
N LYS A 306 -20.94 18.55 -6.29
CA LYS A 306 -22.05 17.71 -5.81
C LYS A 306 -21.60 16.52 -4.93
N ASP A 307 -20.35 16.11 -5.07
CA ASP A 307 -19.86 14.88 -4.43
C ASP A 307 -18.92 15.14 -3.26
N LEU A 308 -18.73 16.41 -2.91
CA LEU A 308 -17.74 16.85 -1.97
C LEU A 308 -18.09 16.64 -0.53
N ASP A 309 -19.38 16.61 -0.28
CA ASP A 309 -19.83 16.74 1.09
C ASP A 309 -19.56 15.45 1.85
N SER A 310 -18.82 15.59 2.90
CA SER A 310 -18.56 14.56 3.89
C SER A 310 -17.91 13.27 3.37
N GLN A 311 -18.43 12.63 2.33
CA GLN A 311 -18.05 11.26 1.95
C GLN A 311 -16.58 11.12 1.49
N THR A 312 -16.10 11.98 0.58
CA THR A 312 -14.70 11.91 0.12
C THR A 312 -13.73 12.32 1.24
N ILE A 313 -14.08 13.35 2.01
CA ILE A 313 -13.31 13.80 3.16
C ILE A 313 -13.30 12.72 4.25
N GLU A 314 -14.47 12.15 4.54
CA GLU A 314 -14.61 11.04 5.48
C GLU A 314 -13.79 9.83 5.03
N GLU A 315 -13.81 9.48 3.74
CA GLU A 315 -12.98 8.40 3.20
C GLU A 315 -11.49 8.71 3.30
N PHE A 316 -11.04 9.94 2.98
CA PHE A 316 -9.64 10.33 3.15
C PHE A 316 -9.20 10.30 4.61
N ASN A 317 -9.98 10.88 5.52
CA ASN A 317 -9.68 10.87 6.94
C ASN A 317 -9.89 9.49 7.59
N ARG A 318 -10.70 8.63 6.99
CA ARG A 318 -10.81 7.22 7.35
C ARG A 318 -9.50 6.49 7.13
N PHE A 319 -8.86 6.70 5.98
CA PHE A 319 -7.59 6.03 5.66
C PHE A 319 -6.42 6.62 6.44
N GLN A 320 -6.41 7.93 6.64
CA GLN A 320 -5.39 8.60 7.46
C GLN A 320 -6.03 9.80 8.16
N LYS A 321 -6.12 9.71 9.48
CA LYS A 321 -6.72 10.74 10.32
C LYS A 321 -6.00 12.08 10.14
N ASP A 322 -6.78 13.17 10.08
CA ASP A 322 -6.30 14.55 9.98
C ASP A 322 -5.45 14.85 8.71
N THR A 323 -5.60 14.03 7.66
CA THR A 323 -4.88 14.23 6.39
C THR A 323 -5.40 15.44 5.63
N VAL A 324 -6.70 15.63 5.63
CA VAL A 324 -7.36 16.71 4.92
C VAL A 324 -8.41 17.39 5.80
N ASP A 325 -8.40 18.69 5.76
CA ASP A 325 -9.44 19.51 6.37
C ASP A 325 -10.42 20.00 5.31
N MET A 326 -11.67 20.15 5.71
CA MET A 326 -12.69 20.67 4.82
C MET A 326 -12.34 22.11 4.38
N THR A 327 -12.39 22.38 3.10
CA THR A 327 -12.32 23.75 2.59
C THR A 327 -13.73 24.29 2.43
N ASP A 328 -14.34 24.80 3.48
CA ASP A 328 -15.73 25.29 3.45
C ASP A 328 -15.90 26.50 2.54
N SER A 329 -14.88 27.32 2.43
CA SER A 329 -14.88 28.54 1.63
C SER A 329 -13.59 28.68 0.80
N THR A 330 -13.57 29.67 -0.11
CA THR A 330 -12.35 30.04 -0.83
C THR A 330 -11.29 30.59 0.13
N GLU A 331 -11.70 31.29 1.18
CA GLU A 331 -10.84 31.83 2.24
C GLU A 331 -10.12 30.70 2.99
N THR A 332 -10.85 29.64 3.35
CA THR A 332 -10.29 28.45 4.01
C THR A 332 -9.27 27.74 3.10
N LEU A 333 -9.58 27.61 1.81
CA LEU A 333 -8.62 27.09 0.82
C LEU A 333 -7.33 27.91 0.81
N ILE A 334 -7.43 29.22 0.76
CA ILE A 334 -6.28 30.13 0.76
C ILE A 334 -5.48 30.04 2.07
N ALA A 335 -6.16 29.88 3.20
CA ALA A 335 -5.50 29.68 4.49
C ALA A 335 -4.69 28.36 4.50
N GLN A 336 -5.26 27.28 4.01
CA GLN A 336 -4.53 26.00 3.88
C GLN A 336 -3.37 26.10 2.90
N MET A 337 -3.52 26.85 1.80
CA MET A 337 -2.43 27.06 0.83
C MET A 337 -1.23 27.83 1.41
N LYS A 338 -1.44 28.64 2.46
CA LYS A 338 -0.36 29.33 3.18
C LYS A 338 0.38 28.42 4.16
N ASP A 339 -0.26 27.34 4.60
CA ASP A 339 0.30 26.40 5.56
C ASP A 339 1.17 25.35 4.83
N SER A 340 2.49 25.49 4.95
CA SER A 340 3.45 24.57 4.32
C SER A 340 3.42 23.14 4.88
N SER A 341 2.78 22.92 6.04
CA SER A 341 2.59 21.60 6.62
C SER A 341 1.50 20.80 5.90
N LYS A 342 0.56 21.46 5.25
CA LYS A 342 -0.54 20.85 4.50
C LYS A 342 -0.10 20.45 3.09
N LYS A 343 0.46 19.26 2.96
CA LYS A 343 0.95 18.74 1.67
C LYS A 343 -0.15 18.27 0.72
N ILE A 344 -1.31 17.87 1.25
CA ILE A 344 -2.50 17.50 0.49
C ILE A 344 -3.61 18.48 0.85
N ILE A 345 -4.19 19.13 -0.17
CA ILE A 345 -5.35 20.02 -0.01
C ILE A 345 -6.50 19.47 -0.84
N LEU A 346 -7.59 19.12 -0.17
CA LEU A 346 -8.84 18.67 -0.82
C LEU A 346 -9.79 19.85 -0.95
N THR A 347 -10.24 20.12 -2.18
CA THR A 347 -11.14 21.25 -2.46
C THR A 347 -12.00 21.00 -3.69
N THR A 348 -12.98 21.86 -3.94
CA THR A 348 -13.73 21.82 -5.20
C THR A 348 -12.98 22.52 -6.31
N ILE A 349 -13.22 22.05 -7.54
CA ILE A 349 -12.75 22.76 -8.73
C ILE A 349 -13.30 24.20 -8.76
N GLN A 350 -14.50 24.42 -8.22
CA GLN A 350 -15.15 25.73 -8.17
C GLN A 350 -14.45 26.69 -7.22
N LYS A 351 -14.11 26.24 -5.98
CA LYS A 351 -13.36 27.05 -5.03
C LYS A 351 -11.97 27.38 -5.54
N MET A 352 -11.27 26.40 -6.15
CA MET A 352 -9.98 26.63 -6.79
C MET A 352 -10.10 27.64 -7.96
N SER A 353 -11.10 27.51 -8.81
CA SER A 353 -11.37 28.46 -9.91
C SER A 353 -11.65 29.87 -9.39
N ASN A 354 -12.46 30.00 -8.32
CA ASN A 354 -12.75 31.30 -7.68
C ASN A 354 -11.48 31.93 -7.08
N ALA A 355 -10.63 31.12 -6.43
CA ALA A 355 -9.34 31.57 -5.94
C ALA A 355 -8.47 32.14 -7.07
N CYS A 356 -8.43 31.44 -8.22
CA CYS A 356 -7.68 31.87 -9.40
C CYS A 356 -8.21 33.17 -10.05
N LYS A 357 -9.50 33.48 -9.96
CA LYS A 357 -10.12 34.69 -10.51
C LYS A 357 -9.92 35.91 -9.64
N ASN A 358 -9.77 35.74 -8.33
CA ASN A 358 -9.78 36.84 -7.39
C ASN A 358 -8.37 37.42 -7.19
N GLU A 359 -8.20 38.70 -7.56
CA GLU A 359 -6.92 39.39 -7.43
C GLU A 359 -6.37 39.46 -6.00
N LYS A 360 -7.26 39.45 -5.00
CA LYS A 360 -6.91 39.44 -3.56
C LYS A 360 -6.00 38.27 -3.19
N TYR A 361 -6.07 37.15 -3.92
CA TYR A 361 -5.33 35.93 -3.58
C TYR A 361 -4.08 35.71 -4.44
N GLN A 362 -3.75 36.63 -5.33
CA GLN A 362 -2.63 36.54 -6.27
C GLN A 362 -1.31 36.26 -5.56
N ASN A 363 -1.04 36.94 -4.45
CA ASN A 363 0.23 36.77 -3.70
C ASN A 363 0.40 35.34 -3.16
N VAL A 364 -0.70 34.67 -2.77
CA VAL A 364 -0.66 33.28 -2.30
C VAL A 364 -0.46 32.32 -3.47
N LEU A 365 -1.16 32.56 -4.58
CA LEU A 365 -1.03 31.73 -5.77
C LEU A 365 0.36 31.86 -6.41
N ASN A 366 0.98 33.05 -6.37
CA ASN A 366 2.33 33.28 -6.88
C ASN A 366 3.40 32.44 -6.17
N GLN A 367 3.14 31.99 -4.93
CA GLN A 367 4.07 31.11 -4.22
C GLN A 367 4.27 29.75 -4.90
N TYR A 368 3.35 29.35 -5.76
CA TYR A 368 3.40 28.11 -6.55
C TYR A 368 3.96 28.30 -7.96
N GLU A 369 4.29 29.54 -8.33
CA GLU A 369 4.91 29.82 -9.63
C GLU A 369 6.28 29.15 -9.71
N GLY A 370 6.49 28.38 -10.75
CA GLY A 370 7.72 27.63 -10.92
C GLY A 370 7.85 26.34 -10.11
N LYS A 371 6.99 26.09 -9.13
CA LYS A 371 6.99 24.87 -8.34
C LYS A 371 6.24 23.73 -9.03
N LYS A 372 6.66 22.49 -8.78
CA LYS A 372 5.93 21.31 -9.24
C LYS A 372 4.71 21.09 -8.34
N VAL A 373 3.53 21.24 -8.92
CA VAL A 373 2.24 21.03 -8.28
C VAL A 373 1.50 19.94 -9.04
N ILE A 374 0.81 19.05 -8.32
CA ILE A 374 -0.01 18.01 -8.94
C ILE A 374 -1.48 18.22 -8.55
N PHE A 375 -2.33 18.22 -9.55
CA PHE A 375 -3.78 18.19 -9.39
C PHE A 375 -4.30 16.79 -9.67
N ILE A 376 -4.93 16.17 -8.68
CA ILE A 376 -5.68 14.92 -8.85
C ILE A 376 -7.16 15.30 -8.96
N ILE A 377 -7.85 14.79 -9.98
CA ILE A 377 -9.21 15.18 -10.30
C ILE A 377 -10.06 13.92 -10.35
N ASP A 378 -10.99 13.81 -9.42
CA ASP A 378 -11.96 12.75 -9.43
C ASP A 378 -13.16 13.10 -10.33
N GLU A 379 -13.76 12.07 -10.93
CA GLU A 379 -14.87 12.18 -11.90
C GLU A 379 -14.61 13.24 -12.99
N CYS A 380 -13.41 13.22 -13.55
CA CYS A 380 -12.87 14.24 -14.46
C CYS A 380 -13.62 14.38 -15.81
N HIS A 381 -14.65 13.57 -16.06
CA HIS A 381 -15.49 13.62 -17.26
C HIS A 381 -16.64 14.66 -17.18
N ARG A 382 -16.91 15.27 -16.04
CA ARG A 382 -18.05 16.15 -15.84
C ARG A 382 -17.95 17.45 -16.64
N SER A 383 -19.11 17.99 -17.08
CA SER A 383 -19.20 19.05 -18.11
C SER A 383 -18.65 20.42 -17.71
N GLN A 384 -18.71 20.76 -16.43
CA GLN A 384 -18.25 22.07 -15.93
C GLN A 384 -16.71 22.16 -15.76
N PHE A 385 -16.02 21.06 -16.00
CA PHE A 385 -14.58 20.97 -15.84
C PHE A 385 -13.79 21.84 -16.84
N GLY A 386 -14.27 22.00 -18.07
CA GLY A 386 -13.51 22.61 -19.17
C GLY A 386 -13.03 24.04 -18.95
N ASP A 387 -13.92 24.96 -18.60
CA ASP A 387 -13.57 26.38 -18.45
C ASP A 387 -12.85 26.65 -17.12
N MET A 388 -13.28 26.02 -16.05
CA MET A 388 -12.60 26.12 -14.76
C MET A 388 -11.19 25.55 -14.81
N HIS A 389 -11.00 24.44 -15.51
CA HIS A 389 -9.67 23.85 -15.74
C HIS A 389 -8.74 24.79 -16.53
N ARG A 390 -9.27 25.49 -17.56
CA ARG A 390 -8.46 26.48 -18.30
C ARG A 390 -7.93 27.60 -17.40
N LEU A 391 -8.75 28.10 -16.48
CA LEU A 391 -8.37 29.14 -15.53
C LEU A 391 -7.28 28.63 -14.56
N ILE A 392 -7.49 27.45 -14.00
CA ILE A 392 -6.51 26.82 -13.10
C ILE A 392 -5.19 26.58 -13.85
N LYS A 393 -5.26 26.04 -15.07
CA LYS A 393 -4.06 25.79 -15.90
C LYS A 393 -3.32 27.07 -16.26
N LYS A 394 -4.02 28.17 -16.55
CA LYS A 394 -3.40 29.48 -16.79
C LYS A 394 -2.62 29.95 -15.56
N ARG A 395 -3.15 29.68 -14.36
CA ARG A 395 -2.58 30.11 -13.10
C ARG A 395 -1.45 29.21 -12.61
N PHE A 396 -1.52 27.92 -12.92
CA PHE A 396 -0.53 26.89 -12.57
C PHE A 396 0.07 26.26 -13.85
N PRO A 397 0.88 27.00 -14.63
CA PRO A 397 1.33 26.57 -15.97
C PRO A 397 2.24 25.34 -15.92
N LYS A 398 2.95 25.12 -14.79
CA LYS A 398 3.82 23.96 -14.57
C LYS A 398 3.16 22.82 -13.83
N ALA A 399 1.87 22.94 -13.50
CA ALA A 399 1.14 21.87 -12.82
C ALA A 399 0.89 20.67 -13.73
N GLN A 400 0.93 19.50 -13.13
CA GLN A 400 0.59 18.24 -13.75
C GLN A 400 -0.80 17.80 -13.28
N TYR A 401 -1.59 17.23 -14.18
CA TYR A 401 -2.98 16.87 -13.93
C TYR A 401 -3.18 15.37 -14.10
N PHE A 402 -3.72 14.72 -13.08
CA PHE A 402 -4.09 13.30 -13.09
C PHE A 402 -5.59 13.16 -12.91
N GLY A 403 -6.27 12.59 -13.91
CA GLY A 403 -7.72 12.38 -13.91
C GLY A 403 -8.11 10.96 -13.53
N PHE A 404 -9.14 10.80 -12.70
CA PHE A 404 -9.80 9.53 -12.45
C PHE A 404 -11.22 9.58 -12.98
N THR A 405 -11.67 8.54 -13.69
CA THR A 405 -13.01 8.49 -14.24
C THR A 405 -13.50 7.07 -14.44
N GLY A 406 -14.80 6.86 -14.22
CA GLY A 406 -15.49 5.61 -14.59
C GLY A 406 -16.08 5.66 -16.02
N THR A 407 -16.26 6.85 -16.57
CA THR A 407 -16.93 7.09 -17.86
C THR A 407 -16.17 8.16 -18.66
N PRO A 408 -15.01 7.83 -19.26
CA PRO A 408 -14.27 8.80 -20.04
C PRO A 408 -15.10 9.30 -21.25
N ARG A 409 -14.84 10.52 -21.65
CA ARG A 409 -15.46 11.11 -22.85
C ARG A 409 -14.60 10.82 -24.06
N PHE A 410 -15.24 10.24 -25.05
CA PHE A 410 -14.70 9.98 -26.38
C PHE A 410 -15.29 10.97 -27.40
N ALA A 411 -14.88 10.89 -28.67
CA ALA A 411 -15.40 11.76 -29.73
C ALA A 411 -16.95 11.73 -29.87
N GLN A 412 -17.54 10.54 -29.64
CA GLN A 412 -18.99 10.32 -29.75
C GLN A 412 -19.80 10.97 -28.60
N ASN A 413 -19.18 11.18 -27.44
CA ASN A 413 -19.80 11.78 -26.24
C ASN A 413 -18.94 12.91 -25.65
N ALA A 414 -18.29 13.68 -26.53
CA ALA A 414 -17.45 14.81 -26.17
C ALA A 414 -18.21 15.84 -25.32
N SER A 415 -17.48 16.68 -24.59
CA SER A 415 -18.07 17.79 -23.84
C SER A 415 -18.74 18.81 -24.74
N GLN A 416 -19.53 19.75 -24.17
CA GLN A 416 -20.20 20.80 -24.95
C GLN A 416 -19.24 21.65 -25.80
N ASP A 417 -17.98 21.74 -25.38
CA ASP A 417 -16.89 22.40 -26.12
C ASP A 417 -16.13 21.44 -27.08
N GLY A 418 -16.66 20.26 -27.34
CA GLY A 418 -16.12 19.28 -28.28
C GLY A 418 -14.89 18.49 -27.78
N ARG A 419 -14.45 18.68 -26.52
CA ARG A 419 -13.23 18.00 -26.01
C ARG A 419 -13.53 16.65 -25.38
N THR A 420 -12.60 15.74 -25.59
CA THR A 420 -12.56 14.40 -24.97
C THR A 420 -11.73 14.42 -23.68
N THR A 421 -11.80 13.32 -22.91
CA THR A 421 -10.93 13.15 -21.75
C THR A 421 -9.43 13.14 -22.15
N ALA A 422 -9.11 12.54 -23.29
CA ALA A 422 -7.75 12.50 -23.82
C ALA A 422 -7.22 13.88 -24.23
N ASP A 423 -8.08 14.79 -24.70
CA ASP A 423 -7.69 16.16 -25.04
C ASP A 423 -7.20 16.94 -23.81
N ILE A 424 -7.77 16.66 -22.66
CA ILE A 424 -7.46 17.33 -21.39
C ILE A 424 -6.25 16.67 -20.72
N PHE A 425 -6.27 15.34 -20.58
CA PHE A 425 -5.30 14.57 -19.80
C PHE A 425 -4.22 13.89 -20.64
N LYS A 426 -4.31 13.94 -21.96
CA LYS A 426 -3.36 13.44 -22.95
C LYS A 426 -3.25 11.93 -23.02
N LYS A 427 -2.91 11.22 -21.94
CA LYS A 427 -2.61 9.79 -21.97
C LYS A 427 -3.46 8.99 -20.97
N LEU A 428 -4.14 7.96 -21.47
CA LEU A 428 -4.65 6.86 -20.64
C LEU A 428 -3.46 6.03 -20.19
N VAL A 429 -3.24 5.91 -18.87
CA VAL A 429 -2.11 5.15 -18.31
C VAL A 429 -2.53 3.79 -17.79
N HIS A 430 -3.77 3.66 -17.35
CA HIS A 430 -4.31 2.38 -16.90
C HIS A 430 -5.82 2.33 -17.06
N HIS A 431 -6.34 1.16 -17.40
CA HIS A 431 -7.78 0.91 -17.44
C HIS A 431 -8.14 -0.39 -16.73
N TYR A 432 -9.29 -0.40 -16.09
CA TYR A 432 -9.89 -1.58 -15.49
C TYR A 432 -11.42 -1.50 -15.65
N LEU A 433 -11.96 -2.47 -16.39
CA LEU A 433 -13.39 -2.59 -16.69
C LEU A 433 -13.87 -3.88 -16.05
N ILE A 434 -14.90 -3.78 -15.21
CA ILE A 434 -15.57 -4.92 -14.56
C ILE A 434 -16.52 -5.56 -15.55
#